data_11efb9ef0043a9638970b3862a4ffcb3
#
_entry.id   11efb9ef0043a9638970b3862a4ffcb3
#
_cell.length_a   1.000
_cell.length_b   1.000
_cell.length_c   1.000
_cell.angle_alpha   90.00
_cell.angle_beta   90.00
_cell.angle_gamma   90.00
#
_symmetry.space_group_name_H-M   'P 1'
#
loop_
_entity.id
_entity.type
_entity.pdbx_description
1 polymer ?
#
loop_
_entity_poly.entity_id
_entity_poly.type
_entity_poly.pdbx_seq_one_letter_code
_entity_poly.pdbx_strand_id
1 'polypeptide(L)'
;MTQHRDRNRPATRRTLPRHLARAALIAGMVTFASGCSWFSKSDDDRVDLSDPTASASQLYQEANEAMRRADYETAIKKYETLEGRYPFGAYTEQAQLEVAYAYYKYDEPDSAIAAADRYIQLHPRGDNVAYALYLKGLANMSRGDSLINKIAPPDLSKRDQSVLEEAYKSFSRLVEQYPDSQYVDDASRRLIDVRNSLAKHEVEVAEYYMRRGAWLAAANRAQSALDKYNGSTSTIPALKLLIRAYDKLGLEQERQDAEEILEATRQANAGDS
;
A
#
# COMPACT_ATOMS: atom_id res chain seq x y z
N MET A 1 57.81 24.65 -44.83
CA MET A 1 58.61 23.43 -45.11
C MET A 1 57.76 22.26 -44.73
N THR A 2 57.03 21.69 -45.72
CA THR A 2 57.21 20.41 -46.40
C THR A 2 57.10 19.24 -45.45
N GLN A 3 56.24 18.21 -45.61
CA GLN A 3 55.82 17.49 -46.83
C GLN A 3 54.56 16.61 -46.52
N HIS A 4 53.71 16.59 -47.49
CA HIS A 4 52.81 15.52 -47.92
C HIS A 4 53.34 14.10 -47.76
N ARG A 5 52.47 13.12 -47.40
CA ARG A 5 52.46 11.83 -48.04
C ARG A 5 51.11 11.15 -47.95
N ASP A 6 50.39 11.17 -49.05
CA ASP A 6 49.31 10.26 -49.43
C ASP A 6 49.72 8.79 -49.36
N ARG A 7 48.84 7.94 -48.90
CA ARG A 7 48.76 6.53 -49.33
C ARG A 7 47.33 6.04 -49.41
N ASN A 8 46.77 6.26 -50.59
CA ASN A 8 45.65 5.50 -51.12
C ASN A 8 45.98 4.00 -51.17
N ARG A 9 45.19 3.15 -50.56
CA ARG A 9 45.09 1.72 -50.87
C ARG A 9 43.64 1.34 -51.16
N PRO A 10 43.34 0.76 -52.34
CA PRO A 10 41.97 0.37 -52.68
C PRO A 10 41.56 -0.90 -51.92
N ALA A 11 40.39 -0.82 -51.24
CA ALA A 11 39.76 -1.98 -50.64
C ALA A 11 39.18 -2.87 -51.73
N THR A 12 39.72 -4.05 -51.86
CA THR A 12 39.19 -5.14 -52.72
C THR A 12 37.87 -5.64 -52.11
N ARG A 13 36.77 -5.27 -52.74
CA ARG A 13 35.45 -5.89 -52.48
C ARG A 13 35.47 -7.36 -52.94
N ARG A 14 35.57 -8.30 -52.01
CA ARG A 14 35.26 -9.69 -52.26
C ARG A 14 33.74 -9.84 -52.29
N THR A 15 33.20 -10.00 -53.49
CA THR A 15 31.81 -10.36 -53.73
C THR A 15 31.64 -11.83 -53.37
N LEU A 16 30.93 -12.14 -52.30
CA LEU A 16 30.46 -13.53 -52.00
C LEU A 16 29.41 -13.94 -53.05
N PRO A 17 29.46 -15.18 -53.52
CA PRO A 17 28.50 -15.69 -54.52
C PRO A 17 27.09 -15.73 -53.94
N ARG A 18 26.14 -15.23 -54.71
CA ARG A 18 24.72 -15.07 -54.38
C ARG A 18 24.01 -16.34 -53.89
N HIS A 19 24.61 -17.51 -54.10
CA HIS A 19 24.05 -18.80 -53.70
C HIS A 19 24.24 -19.13 -52.21
N LEU A 20 25.27 -18.63 -51.55
CA LEU A 20 25.52 -18.82 -50.11
C LEU A 20 24.62 -17.90 -49.26
N ALA A 21 24.24 -16.72 -49.75
CA ALA A 21 23.32 -15.84 -49.08
C ALA A 21 21.88 -16.37 -49.01
N ARG A 22 21.46 -17.16 -50.03
CA ARG A 22 20.14 -17.79 -50.05
C ARG A 22 20.02 -19.01 -49.12
N ALA A 23 21.10 -19.77 -48.98
CA ALA A 23 21.13 -20.92 -48.07
C ALA A 23 21.09 -20.51 -46.58
N ALA A 24 21.74 -19.40 -46.22
CA ALA A 24 21.72 -18.84 -44.86
C ALA A 24 20.33 -18.28 -44.45
N LEU A 25 19.56 -17.72 -45.41
CA LEU A 25 18.21 -17.19 -45.15
C LEU A 25 17.18 -18.33 -44.94
N ILE A 26 17.32 -19.47 -45.61
CA ILE A 26 16.43 -20.63 -45.44
C ILE A 26 16.76 -21.39 -44.14
N ALA A 27 18.02 -21.48 -43.73
CA ALA A 27 18.43 -22.12 -42.48
C ALA A 27 17.99 -21.26 -41.25
N GLY A 28 17.97 -19.91 -41.37
CA GLY A 28 17.50 -19.01 -40.33
C GLY A 28 15.97 -19.01 -40.12
N MET A 29 15.19 -19.39 -41.14
CA MET A 29 13.73 -19.38 -41.07
C MET A 29 13.15 -20.68 -40.47
N VAL A 30 13.91 -21.77 -40.47
CA VAL A 30 13.49 -23.07 -39.89
C VAL A 30 13.75 -23.14 -38.39
N THR A 31 14.67 -22.34 -37.84
CA THR A 31 14.95 -22.30 -36.40
C THR A 31 14.02 -21.39 -35.60
N PHE A 32 13.20 -20.55 -36.26
CA PHE A 32 12.21 -19.69 -35.55
C PHE A 32 10.86 -20.40 -35.31
N ALA A 33 10.61 -21.58 -35.91
CA ALA A 33 9.36 -22.31 -35.76
C ALA A 33 9.31 -23.24 -34.53
N SER A 34 10.42 -23.44 -33.80
CA SER A 34 10.47 -24.33 -32.63
C SER A 34 10.57 -23.58 -31.30
N GLY A 35 10.44 -22.25 -31.29
CA GLY A 35 10.55 -21.40 -30.08
C GLY A 35 9.25 -21.10 -29.35
N CYS A 36 8.10 -21.57 -29.84
CA CYS A 36 6.79 -21.21 -29.24
C CYS A 36 6.21 -22.22 -28.26
N SER A 37 6.94 -23.31 -27.92
CA SER A 37 6.39 -24.30 -26.99
C SER A 37 6.84 -24.13 -25.53
N TRP A 38 7.74 -23.21 -25.22
CA TRP A 38 8.07 -22.92 -23.80
C TRP A 38 7.15 -21.88 -23.16
N PHE A 39 6.46 -21.07 -23.94
CA PHE A 39 5.50 -20.09 -23.37
C PHE A 39 4.07 -20.63 -23.32
N SER A 40 3.87 -21.92 -23.59
CA SER A 40 2.67 -22.66 -23.24
C SER A 40 2.77 -23.17 -21.81
N LYS A 41 3.04 -22.28 -20.86
CA LYS A 41 2.71 -22.53 -19.47
C LYS A 41 1.19 -22.43 -19.37
N SER A 42 0.59 -23.61 -19.41
CA SER A 42 -0.75 -23.94 -18.96
C SER A 42 -1.79 -22.82 -19.04
N ASP A 43 -2.61 -22.87 -20.08
CA ASP A 43 -3.98 -22.31 -20.10
C ASP A 43 -4.89 -22.89 -19.00
N ASP A 44 -4.30 -23.50 -17.98
CA ASP A 44 -4.99 -24.02 -16.79
C ASP A 44 -5.32 -22.94 -15.76
N ASP A 45 -4.84 -21.72 -15.95
CA ASP A 45 -5.16 -20.57 -15.08
C ASP A 45 -6.44 -19.82 -15.46
N ARG A 46 -7.14 -20.25 -16.50
CA ARG A 46 -8.51 -19.77 -16.72
C ARG A 46 -9.37 -20.44 -15.65
N VAL A 47 -9.94 -19.62 -14.77
CA VAL A 47 -11.04 -20.04 -13.91
C VAL A 47 -11.94 -20.92 -14.75
N ASP A 48 -12.01 -22.20 -14.42
CA ASP A 48 -12.87 -23.14 -15.15
C ASP A 48 -14.33 -22.75 -14.87
N LEU A 49 -14.84 -21.81 -15.65
CA LEU A 49 -16.25 -21.43 -15.66
C LEU A 49 -17.10 -22.55 -16.28
N SER A 50 -16.47 -23.67 -16.70
CA SER A 50 -17.11 -24.73 -17.49
C SER A 50 -17.74 -25.83 -16.66
N ASP A 51 -17.59 -25.84 -15.33
CA ASP A 51 -18.46 -26.67 -14.50
C ASP A 51 -19.77 -25.90 -14.20
N PRO A 52 -20.81 -26.03 -15.04
CA PRO A 52 -22.07 -25.31 -14.83
C PRO A 52 -22.86 -25.87 -13.65
N THR A 53 -22.37 -26.95 -13.03
CA THR A 53 -23.11 -27.72 -12.01
C THR A 53 -22.73 -27.36 -10.58
N ALA A 54 -21.53 -26.72 -10.36
CA ALA A 54 -21.13 -26.34 -9.02
C ALA A 54 -22.08 -25.28 -8.43
N SER A 55 -22.74 -25.62 -7.36
CA SER A 55 -23.64 -24.70 -6.64
C SER A 55 -22.84 -23.60 -5.90
N ALA A 56 -23.51 -22.51 -5.53
CA ALA A 56 -22.89 -21.44 -4.73
C ALA A 56 -22.28 -21.99 -3.41
N SER A 57 -22.94 -22.94 -2.77
CA SER A 57 -22.44 -23.58 -1.54
C SER A 57 -21.19 -24.41 -1.78
N GLN A 58 -21.10 -25.11 -2.92
CA GLN A 58 -19.90 -25.90 -3.28
C GLN A 58 -18.71 -25.00 -3.54
N LEU A 59 -18.87 -23.96 -4.36
CA LEU A 59 -17.80 -23.00 -4.64
C LEU A 59 -17.28 -22.33 -3.36
N TYR A 60 -18.21 -21.96 -2.46
CA TYR A 60 -17.86 -21.40 -1.17
C TYR A 60 -17.08 -22.38 -0.28
N GLN A 61 -17.51 -23.66 -0.22
CA GLN A 61 -16.81 -24.70 0.54
C GLN A 61 -15.41 -24.96 -0.01
N GLU A 62 -15.26 -25.09 -1.34
CA GLU A 62 -13.97 -25.28 -2.00
C GLU A 62 -13.01 -24.12 -1.75
N ALA A 63 -13.51 -22.86 -1.80
CA ALA A 63 -12.74 -21.68 -1.45
C ALA A 63 -12.25 -21.72 0.01
N ASN A 64 -13.14 -22.04 0.95
CA ASN A 64 -12.80 -22.18 2.37
C ASN A 64 -11.79 -23.30 2.64
N GLU A 65 -11.86 -24.40 1.90
CA GLU A 65 -10.86 -25.48 2.00
C GLU A 65 -9.50 -25.02 1.49
N ALA A 66 -9.44 -24.26 0.40
CA ALA A 66 -8.23 -23.64 -0.10
C ALA A 66 -7.65 -22.66 0.92
N MET A 67 -8.48 -21.81 1.55
CA MET A 67 -8.08 -20.92 2.65
C MET A 67 -7.44 -21.67 3.80
N ARG A 68 -8.04 -22.77 4.26
CA ARG A 68 -7.50 -23.61 5.36
C ARG A 68 -6.14 -24.22 5.02
N ARG A 69 -5.87 -24.53 3.75
CA ARG A 69 -4.58 -25.04 3.26
C ARG A 69 -3.57 -23.93 2.98
N ALA A 70 -3.94 -22.64 3.22
CA ALA A 70 -3.17 -21.45 2.83
C ALA A 70 -2.91 -21.35 1.30
N ASP A 71 -3.74 -21.99 0.50
CA ASP A 71 -3.78 -21.89 -0.95
C ASP A 71 -4.67 -20.69 -1.34
N TYR A 72 -4.12 -19.50 -1.07
CA TYR A 72 -4.88 -18.26 -1.22
C TYR A 72 -5.23 -17.95 -2.67
N GLU A 73 -4.38 -18.33 -3.62
CA GLU A 73 -4.63 -18.14 -5.04
C GLU A 73 -5.86 -18.92 -5.51
N THR A 74 -5.95 -20.22 -5.16
CA THR A 74 -7.13 -21.03 -5.44
C THR A 74 -8.37 -20.51 -4.72
N ALA A 75 -8.23 -20.05 -3.47
CA ALA A 75 -9.34 -19.47 -2.72
C ALA A 75 -9.91 -18.22 -3.42
N ILE A 76 -9.04 -17.30 -3.84
CA ILE A 76 -9.42 -16.09 -4.59
C ILE A 76 -10.20 -16.47 -5.84
N LYS A 77 -9.64 -17.35 -6.68
CA LYS A 77 -10.30 -17.80 -7.93
C LYS A 77 -11.70 -18.37 -7.68
N LYS A 78 -11.87 -19.15 -6.60
CA LYS A 78 -13.17 -19.77 -6.25
C LYS A 78 -14.18 -18.73 -5.74
N TYR A 79 -13.76 -17.79 -4.87
CA TYR A 79 -14.64 -16.72 -4.41
C TYR A 79 -15.07 -15.81 -5.56
N GLU A 80 -14.15 -15.42 -6.45
CA GLU A 80 -14.47 -14.60 -7.63
C GLU A 80 -15.40 -15.32 -8.60
N THR A 81 -15.19 -16.64 -8.81
CA THR A 81 -16.09 -17.48 -9.60
C THR A 81 -17.50 -17.49 -9.00
N LEU A 82 -17.59 -17.62 -7.67
CA LEU A 82 -18.86 -17.59 -6.96
C LEU A 82 -19.57 -16.25 -7.16
N GLU A 83 -18.87 -15.13 -6.96
CA GLU A 83 -19.42 -13.78 -7.17
C GLU A 83 -19.90 -13.56 -8.63
N GLY A 84 -19.12 -14.04 -9.61
CA GLY A 84 -19.46 -13.90 -11.02
C GLY A 84 -20.67 -14.73 -11.46
N ARG A 85 -20.85 -15.93 -10.90
CA ARG A 85 -21.96 -16.81 -11.25
C ARG A 85 -23.24 -16.54 -10.45
N TYR A 86 -23.06 -16.20 -9.19
CA TYR A 86 -24.14 -16.01 -8.23
C TYR A 86 -24.03 -14.63 -7.58
N PRO A 87 -24.36 -13.54 -8.28
CA PRO A 87 -24.11 -12.17 -7.78
C PRO A 87 -24.92 -11.79 -6.53
N PHE A 88 -25.88 -12.60 -6.15
CA PHE A 88 -26.74 -12.37 -5.00
C PHE A 88 -26.86 -13.60 -4.12
N GLY A 89 -26.98 -13.38 -2.80
CA GLY A 89 -27.22 -14.44 -1.80
C GLY A 89 -26.17 -14.43 -0.69
N ALA A 90 -26.48 -15.17 0.39
CA ALA A 90 -25.66 -15.19 1.61
C ALA A 90 -24.22 -15.67 1.35
N TYR A 91 -24.04 -16.68 0.49
CA TYR A 91 -22.70 -17.16 0.15
C TYR A 91 -21.88 -16.12 -0.62
N THR A 92 -22.53 -15.32 -1.47
CA THR A 92 -21.85 -14.28 -2.24
C THR A 92 -21.43 -13.11 -1.36
N GLU A 93 -22.32 -12.68 -0.46
CA GLU A 93 -21.98 -11.63 0.51
C GLU A 93 -20.77 -12.05 1.38
N GLN A 94 -20.78 -13.31 1.85
CA GLN A 94 -19.67 -13.85 2.60
C GLN A 94 -18.39 -13.94 1.75
N ALA A 95 -18.49 -14.40 0.50
CA ALA A 95 -17.36 -14.51 -0.42
C ALA A 95 -16.72 -13.15 -0.72
N GLN A 96 -17.54 -12.10 -0.88
CA GLN A 96 -17.05 -10.71 -1.09
C GLN A 96 -16.18 -10.21 0.06
N LEU A 97 -16.44 -10.67 1.27
CA LEU A 97 -15.63 -10.33 2.43
C LEU A 97 -14.39 -11.23 2.54
N GLU A 98 -14.55 -12.54 2.33
CA GLU A 98 -13.47 -13.52 2.43
C GLU A 98 -12.41 -13.34 1.34
N VAL A 99 -12.79 -12.87 0.14
CA VAL A 99 -11.82 -12.58 -0.93
C VAL A 99 -10.89 -11.43 -0.54
N ALA A 100 -11.37 -10.42 0.21
CA ALA A 100 -10.52 -9.35 0.71
C ALA A 100 -9.47 -9.89 1.70
N TYR A 101 -9.86 -10.83 2.56
CA TYR A 101 -8.93 -11.50 3.46
C TYR A 101 -7.95 -12.41 2.71
N ALA A 102 -8.41 -13.14 1.70
CA ALA A 102 -7.56 -13.99 0.87
C ALA A 102 -6.48 -13.18 0.15
N TYR A 103 -6.83 -12.04 -0.46
CA TYR A 103 -5.88 -11.11 -1.07
C TYR A 103 -4.86 -10.56 -0.05
N TYR A 104 -5.32 -10.17 1.15
CA TYR A 104 -4.43 -9.72 2.22
C TYR A 104 -3.42 -10.81 2.61
N LYS A 105 -3.86 -12.06 2.72
CA LYS A 105 -3.00 -13.21 3.05
C LYS A 105 -2.06 -13.59 1.91
N TYR A 106 -2.47 -13.33 0.66
CA TYR A 106 -1.67 -13.59 -0.54
C TYR A 106 -0.61 -12.51 -0.81
N ASP A 107 -0.51 -11.49 0.07
CA ASP A 107 0.41 -10.35 -0.04
C ASP A 107 0.05 -9.43 -1.23
N GLU A 108 -1.23 -9.32 -1.55
CA GLU A 108 -1.81 -8.41 -2.54
C GLU A 108 -2.63 -7.30 -1.86
N PRO A 109 -1.99 -6.34 -1.20
CA PRO A 109 -2.70 -5.33 -0.40
C PRO A 109 -3.62 -4.43 -1.22
N ASP A 110 -3.26 -4.10 -2.45
CA ASP A 110 -4.11 -3.25 -3.31
C ASP A 110 -5.41 -3.95 -3.69
N SER A 111 -5.34 -5.23 -4.02
CA SER A 111 -6.51 -6.06 -4.30
C SER A 111 -7.38 -6.25 -3.05
N ALA A 112 -6.77 -6.44 -1.89
CA ALA A 112 -7.46 -6.53 -0.61
C ALA A 112 -8.23 -5.24 -0.26
N ILE A 113 -7.61 -4.06 -0.46
CA ILE A 113 -8.24 -2.76 -0.25
C ILE A 113 -9.43 -2.58 -1.20
N ALA A 114 -9.25 -2.88 -2.49
CA ALA A 114 -10.31 -2.77 -3.48
C ALA A 114 -11.51 -3.68 -3.17
N ALA A 115 -11.25 -4.92 -2.75
CA ALA A 115 -12.30 -5.86 -2.36
C ALA A 115 -13.03 -5.40 -1.09
N ALA A 116 -12.31 -4.93 -0.06
CA ALA A 116 -12.90 -4.38 1.15
C ALA A 116 -13.75 -3.13 0.87
N ASP A 117 -13.27 -2.20 0.03
CA ASP A 117 -14.03 -1.01 -0.38
C ASP A 117 -15.30 -1.39 -1.14
N ARG A 118 -15.22 -2.37 -2.05
CA ARG A 118 -16.38 -2.88 -2.77
C ARG A 118 -17.41 -3.48 -1.78
N TYR A 119 -16.96 -4.27 -0.81
CA TYR A 119 -17.85 -4.81 0.23
C TYR A 119 -18.58 -3.68 0.98
N ILE A 120 -17.84 -2.67 1.46
CA ILE A 120 -18.42 -1.53 2.20
C ILE A 120 -19.43 -0.75 1.35
N GLN A 121 -19.16 -0.60 0.04
CA GLN A 121 -20.07 0.09 -0.88
C GLN A 121 -21.37 -0.70 -1.13
N LEU A 122 -21.27 -2.01 -1.28
CA LEU A 122 -22.43 -2.88 -1.53
C LEU A 122 -23.26 -3.11 -0.25
N HIS A 123 -22.61 -3.13 0.91
CA HIS A 123 -23.23 -3.44 2.20
C HIS A 123 -22.94 -2.35 3.26
N PRO A 124 -23.34 -1.06 3.03
CA PRO A 124 -22.91 0.05 3.89
C PRO A 124 -23.42 -0.01 5.34
N ARG A 125 -24.42 -0.87 5.60
CA ARG A 125 -24.99 -1.12 6.92
C ARG A 125 -24.89 -2.58 7.32
N GLY A 126 -24.07 -3.37 6.64
CA GLY A 126 -23.85 -4.79 6.94
C GLY A 126 -23.09 -4.97 8.26
N ASP A 127 -23.35 -6.07 8.93
CA ASP A 127 -22.74 -6.41 10.24
C ASP A 127 -21.22 -6.56 10.15
N ASN A 128 -20.70 -6.88 8.97
CA ASN A 128 -19.27 -7.10 8.73
C ASN A 128 -18.49 -5.87 8.21
N VAL A 129 -19.11 -4.69 8.14
CA VAL A 129 -18.41 -3.47 7.70
C VAL A 129 -17.22 -3.15 8.62
N ALA A 130 -17.34 -3.40 9.92
CA ALA A 130 -16.25 -3.26 10.86
C ALA A 130 -15.03 -4.14 10.49
N TYR A 131 -15.29 -5.39 10.11
CA TYR A 131 -14.23 -6.29 9.64
C TYR A 131 -13.60 -5.83 8.33
N ALA A 132 -14.41 -5.39 7.36
CA ALA A 132 -13.90 -4.84 6.10
C ALA A 132 -13.01 -3.61 6.31
N LEU A 133 -13.40 -2.69 7.23
CA LEU A 133 -12.58 -1.54 7.62
C LEU A 133 -11.28 -1.98 8.30
N TYR A 134 -11.35 -2.99 9.16
CA TYR A 134 -10.16 -3.56 9.80
C TYR A 134 -9.18 -4.14 8.78
N LEU A 135 -9.67 -4.98 7.85
CA LEU A 135 -8.85 -5.52 6.76
C LEU A 135 -8.23 -4.43 5.89
N LYS A 136 -9.02 -3.42 5.54
CA LYS A 136 -8.51 -2.27 4.76
C LYS A 136 -7.38 -1.55 5.50
N GLY A 137 -7.52 -1.34 6.80
CA GLY A 137 -6.47 -0.76 7.64
C GLY A 137 -5.21 -1.61 7.64
N LEU A 138 -5.33 -2.94 7.84
CA LEU A 138 -4.21 -3.87 7.80
C LEU A 138 -3.52 -3.91 6.44
N ALA A 139 -4.29 -3.96 5.35
CA ALA A 139 -3.76 -3.98 3.99
C ALA A 139 -3.01 -2.69 3.65
N ASN A 140 -3.51 -1.53 4.06
CA ASN A 140 -2.78 -0.26 3.92
C ASN A 140 -1.47 -0.28 4.72
N MET A 141 -1.46 -0.81 5.94
CA MET A 141 -0.22 -0.93 6.72
C MET A 141 0.79 -1.90 6.09
N SER A 142 0.37 -2.90 5.32
CA SER A 142 1.27 -3.85 4.65
C SER A 142 1.78 -3.37 3.29
N ARG A 143 1.19 -2.30 2.70
CA ARG A 143 1.65 -1.74 1.42
C ARG A 143 3.11 -1.29 1.52
N GLY A 144 3.93 -1.75 0.58
CA GLY A 144 5.35 -1.42 0.55
C GLY A 144 6.20 -2.21 1.56
N ASP A 145 5.64 -3.21 2.24
CA ASP A 145 6.43 -4.14 3.03
C ASP A 145 7.27 -5.04 2.12
N SER A 146 8.59 -4.88 2.20
CA SER A 146 9.51 -5.85 1.60
C SER A 146 9.73 -7.04 2.54
N LEU A 147 10.23 -8.16 2.02
CA LEU A 147 10.62 -9.32 2.83
C LEU A 147 11.60 -8.95 3.95
N ILE A 148 12.42 -7.90 3.75
CA ILE A 148 13.38 -7.39 4.74
C ILE A 148 12.64 -6.75 5.93
N ASN A 149 11.51 -6.08 5.69
CA ASN A 149 10.70 -5.44 6.72
C ASN A 149 10.00 -6.44 7.67
N LYS A 150 9.87 -7.70 7.24
CA LYS A 150 9.34 -8.79 8.09
C LYS A 150 10.35 -9.23 9.17
N ILE A 151 11.65 -8.94 9.00
CA ILE A 151 12.73 -9.33 9.93
C ILE A 151 13.02 -8.21 10.93
N ALA A 152 12.95 -6.94 10.51
CA ALA A 152 13.12 -5.77 11.38
C ALA A 152 11.94 -4.82 11.14
N PRO A 153 11.07 -4.58 12.15
CA PRO A 153 9.93 -3.68 11.96
C PRO A 153 10.45 -2.29 11.55
N PRO A 154 10.02 -1.77 10.39
CA PRO A 154 10.49 -0.49 9.89
C PRO A 154 9.94 0.64 10.76
N ASP A 155 10.71 1.74 10.87
CA ASP A 155 10.19 2.99 11.39
C ASP A 155 9.07 3.51 10.48
N LEU A 156 7.83 3.39 10.93
CA LEU A 156 6.64 3.78 10.15
C LEU A 156 6.68 5.26 9.71
N SER A 157 7.38 6.15 10.46
CA SER A 157 7.49 7.57 10.07
C SER A 157 8.24 7.80 8.76
N LYS A 158 9.00 6.81 8.30
CA LYS A 158 9.77 6.85 7.05
C LYS A 158 9.06 6.20 5.87
N ARG A 159 7.89 5.62 6.10
CA ARG A 159 7.05 5.02 5.06
C ARG A 159 6.34 6.10 4.24
N ASP A 160 5.72 5.67 3.16
CA ASP A 160 4.80 6.52 2.41
C ASP A 160 3.65 6.95 3.32
N GLN A 161 3.56 8.26 3.58
CA GLN A 161 2.59 8.82 4.50
C GLN A 161 1.16 8.65 3.99
N SER A 162 0.96 8.61 2.67
CA SER A 162 -0.36 8.46 2.09
C SER A 162 -1.02 7.13 2.47
N VAL A 163 -0.24 6.04 2.49
CA VAL A 163 -0.77 4.72 2.87
C VAL A 163 -1.06 4.64 4.37
N LEU A 164 -0.25 5.32 5.21
CA LEU A 164 -0.51 5.40 6.63
C LEU A 164 -1.74 6.27 6.95
N GLU A 165 -1.97 7.35 6.20
CA GLU A 165 -3.18 8.18 6.32
C GLU A 165 -4.43 7.36 5.98
N GLU A 166 -4.40 6.51 4.95
CA GLU A 166 -5.52 5.63 4.62
C GLU A 166 -5.75 4.53 5.68
N ALA A 167 -4.68 3.98 6.27
CA ALA A 167 -4.78 3.08 7.42
C ALA A 167 -5.40 3.80 8.63
N TYR A 168 -4.94 5.02 8.95
CA TYR A 168 -5.47 5.86 10.01
C TYR A 168 -6.97 6.10 9.84
N LYS A 169 -7.42 6.53 8.65
CA LYS A 169 -8.84 6.75 8.34
C LYS A 169 -9.68 5.48 8.54
N SER A 170 -9.16 4.34 8.09
CA SER A 170 -9.87 3.07 8.19
C SER A 170 -10.06 2.62 9.63
N PHE A 171 -9.00 2.68 10.45
CA PHE A 171 -9.08 2.33 11.88
C PHE A 171 -9.88 3.37 12.69
N SER A 172 -9.75 4.68 12.41
CA SER A 172 -10.56 5.71 13.07
C SER A 172 -12.03 5.47 12.84
N ARG A 173 -12.42 5.24 11.57
CA ARG A 173 -13.82 4.97 11.23
C ARG A 173 -14.34 3.71 11.92
N LEU A 174 -13.52 2.65 12.03
CA LEU A 174 -13.91 1.44 12.75
C LEU A 174 -14.18 1.75 14.22
N VAL A 175 -13.23 2.38 14.92
CA VAL A 175 -13.32 2.66 16.35
C VAL A 175 -14.49 3.59 16.66
N GLU A 176 -14.72 4.62 15.83
CA GLU A 176 -15.76 5.62 16.03
C GLU A 176 -17.17 5.12 15.71
N GLN A 177 -17.33 4.34 14.60
CA GLN A 177 -18.65 3.93 14.12
C GLN A 177 -19.06 2.54 14.61
N TYR A 178 -18.12 1.70 15.04
CA TYR A 178 -18.37 0.32 15.47
C TYR A 178 -17.70 -0.01 16.80
N PRO A 179 -17.97 0.76 17.89
CA PRO A 179 -17.26 0.62 19.17
C PRO A 179 -17.42 -0.74 19.85
N ASP A 180 -18.48 -1.47 19.53
CA ASP A 180 -18.75 -2.81 20.07
C ASP A 180 -18.15 -3.96 19.23
N SER A 181 -17.40 -3.63 18.16
CA SER A 181 -16.79 -4.63 17.31
C SER A 181 -15.61 -5.33 18.01
N GLN A 182 -15.50 -6.65 17.85
CA GLN A 182 -14.37 -7.45 18.35
C GLN A 182 -12.99 -6.97 17.83
N TYR A 183 -12.94 -6.15 16.80
CA TYR A 183 -11.70 -5.63 16.20
C TYR A 183 -11.25 -4.29 16.81
N VAL A 184 -12.07 -3.67 17.68
CA VAL A 184 -11.81 -2.31 18.22
C VAL A 184 -10.52 -2.27 19.03
N ASP A 185 -10.26 -3.25 19.88
CA ASP A 185 -9.08 -3.25 20.75
C ASP A 185 -7.78 -3.27 19.94
N ASP A 186 -7.70 -4.12 18.91
CA ASP A 186 -6.52 -4.18 18.04
C ASP A 186 -6.43 -2.96 17.13
N ALA A 187 -7.54 -2.54 16.55
CA ALA A 187 -7.61 -1.34 15.70
C ALA A 187 -7.18 -0.09 16.47
N SER A 188 -7.57 0.05 17.74
CA SER A 188 -7.19 1.19 18.59
C SER A 188 -5.69 1.23 18.85
N ARG A 189 -5.06 0.09 19.14
CA ARG A 189 -3.59 0.02 19.30
C ARG A 189 -2.87 0.45 18.01
N ARG A 190 -3.30 -0.08 16.86
CA ARG A 190 -2.73 0.29 15.56
C ARG A 190 -2.96 1.75 15.21
N LEU A 191 -4.14 2.26 15.53
CA LEU A 191 -4.49 3.68 15.34
C LEU A 191 -3.52 4.60 16.11
N ILE A 192 -3.17 4.25 17.36
CA ILE A 192 -2.18 4.97 18.16
C ILE A 192 -0.80 4.94 17.49
N ASP A 193 -0.36 3.77 17.03
CA ASP A 193 0.96 3.60 16.39
C ASP A 193 1.05 4.41 15.09
N VAL A 194 0.02 4.32 14.24
CA VAL A 194 -0.04 5.06 12.97
C VAL A 194 -0.11 6.56 13.23
N ARG A 195 -0.95 7.02 14.18
CA ARG A 195 -1.04 8.42 14.57
C ARG A 195 0.30 8.98 15.04
N ASN A 196 0.99 8.25 15.92
CA ASN A 196 2.29 8.66 16.43
C ASN A 196 3.33 8.76 15.30
N SER A 197 3.28 7.84 14.33
CA SER A 197 4.20 7.82 13.19
C SER A 197 3.95 8.99 12.23
N LEU A 198 2.69 9.27 11.92
CA LEU A 198 2.28 10.42 11.10
C LEU A 198 2.67 11.75 11.74
N ALA A 199 2.40 11.90 13.04
CA ALA A 199 2.77 13.10 13.80
C ALA A 199 4.30 13.29 13.85
N LYS A 200 5.05 12.20 14.06
CA LYS A 200 6.52 12.22 14.06
C LYS A 200 7.07 12.69 12.70
N HIS A 201 6.49 12.19 11.60
CA HIS A 201 6.88 12.64 10.26
C HIS A 201 6.68 14.15 10.06
N GLU A 202 5.52 14.71 10.45
CA GLU A 202 5.26 16.14 10.36
C GLU A 202 6.28 16.96 11.18
N VAL A 203 6.66 16.48 12.37
CA VAL A 203 7.69 17.09 13.20
C VAL A 203 9.07 17.04 12.53
N GLU A 204 9.47 15.90 11.96
CA GLU A 204 10.75 15.76 11.23
C GLU A 204 10.82 16.72 10.02
N VAL A 205 9.71 16.88 9.30
CA VAL A 205 9.61 17.84 8.20
C VAL A 205 9.67 19.29 8.71
N ALA A 206 8.99 19.60 9.83
CA ALA A 206 9.09 20.92 10.47
C ALA A 206 10.53 21.26 10.88
N GLU A 207 11.25 20.30 11.49
CA GLU A 207 12.66 20.45 11.83
C GLU A 207 13.54 20.71 10.60
N TYR A 208 13.28 20.01 9.51
CA TYR A 208 13.98 20.25 8.24
C TYR A 208 13.79 21.71 7.78
N TYR A 209 12.56 22.24 7.81
CA TYR A 209 12.29 23.62 7.44
C TYR A 209 12.90 24.62 8.42
N MET A 210 12.92 24.32 9.72
CA MET A 210 13.63 25.14 10.73
C MET A 210 15.12 25.28 10.39
N ARG A 211 15.79 24.19 10.03
CA ARG A 211 17.21 24.22 9.63
C ARG A 211 17.47 25.03 8.35
N ARG A 212 16.46 25.17 7.48
CA ARG A 212 16.51 25.91 6.23
C ARG A 212 16.14 27.39 6.38
N GLY A 213 15.71 27.83 7.57
CA GLY A 213 15.21 29.20 7.79
C GLY A 213 13.82 29.46 7.20
N ALA A 214 13.12 28.42 6.80
CA ALA A 214 11.76 28.51 6.25
C ALA A 214 10.73 28.45 7.40
N TRP A 215 10.74 29.49 8.24
CA TRP A 215 10.02 29.51 9.51
C TRP A 215 8.52 29.30 9.37
N LEU A 216 7.87 29.93 8.38
CA LEU A 216 6.43 29.76 8.16
C LEU A 216 6.11 28.31 7.72
N ALA A 217 6.92 27.71 6.87
CA ALA A 217 6.70 26.32 6.49
C ALA A 217 6.90 25.37 7.67
N ALA A 218 7.87 25.65 8.55
CA ALA A 218 8.06 24.88 9.78
C ALA A 218 6.86 25.02 10.73
N ALA A 219 6.33 26.23 10.93
CA ALA A 219 5.13 26.47 11.73
C ALA A 219 3.93 25.69 11.19
N ASN A 220 3.68 25.75 9.88
CA ASN A 220 2.57 25.04 9.24
C ASN A 220 2.66 23.52 9.43
N ARG A 221 3.88 22.94 9.35
CA ARG A 221 4.07 21.50 9.58
C ARG A 221 3.88 21.13 11.05
N ALA A 222 4.42 21.91 11.97
CA ALA A 222 4.21 21.70 13.40
C ALA A 222 2.72 21.81 13.78
N GLN A 223 2.01 22.80 13.23
CA GLN A 223 0.57 22.96 13.40
C GLN A 223 -0.19 21.76 12.82
N SER A 224 0.19 21.25 11.64
CA SER A 224 -0.41 20.05 11.04
C SER A 224 -0.31 18.83 11.95
N ALA A 225 0.84 18.66 12.65
CA ALA A 225 1.01 17.58 13.63
C ALA A 225 0.02 17.70 14.81
N LEU A 226 -0.24 18.92 15.28
CA LEU A 226 -1.15 19.17 16.39
C LEU A 226 -2.63 18.99 16.00
N ASP A 227 -3.01 19.50 14.83
CA ASP A 227 -4.40 19.52 14.39
C ASP A 227 -4.89 18.15 13.94
N LYS A 228 -4.06 17.44 13.14
CA LYS A 228 -4.46 16.16 12.54
C LYS A 228 -4.22 14.97 13.45
N TYR A 229 -3.20 15.05 14.32
CA TYR A 229 -2.70 13.90 15.09
C TYR A 229 -2.64 14.23 16.59
N ASN A 230 -3.69 14.88 17.10
CA ASN A 230 -3.81 15.26 18.51
C ASN A 230 -3.65 14.05 19.42
N GLY A 231 -3.04 14.27 20.60
CA GLY A 231 -2.74 13.22 21.58
C GLY A 231 -1.63 12.26 21.17
N SER A 232 -0.83 12.60 20.13
CA SER A 232 0.37 11.85 19.77
C SER A 232 1.53 12.12 20.71
N THR A 233 2.51 11.22 20.74
CA THR A 233 3.79 11.44 21.45
C THR A 233 4.59 12.62 20.90
N SER A 234 4.24 13.11 19.71
CA SER A 234 4.89 14.25 19.06
C SER A 234 4.27 15.60 19.39
N THR A 235 3.21 15.66 20.22
CA THR A 235 2.53 16.92 20.61
C THR A 235 3.51 17.92 21.25
N ILE A 236 4.29 17.52 22.26
CA ILE A 236 5.28 18.39 22.90
C ILE A 236 6.42 18.81 21.95
N PRO A 237 7.04 17.93 21.17
CA PRO A 237 7.98 18.30 20.11
C PRO A 237 7.41 19.32 19.11
N ALA A 238 6.18 19.10 18.63
CA ALA A 238 5.51 20.00 17.69
C ALA A 238 5.30 21.40 18.27
N LEU A 239 4.77 21.51 19.51
CA LEU A 239 4.61 22.79 20.21
C LEU A 239 5.92 23.55 20.37
N LYS A 240 7.02 22.87 20.73
CA LYS A 240 8.33 23.50 20.85
C LYS A 240 8.85 24.03 19.51
N LEU A 241 8.59 23.35 18.40
CA LEU A 241 8.95 23.83 17.07
C LEU A 241 8.10 25.02 16.66
N LEU A 242 6.80 24.98 16.95
CA LEU A 242 5.84 26.04 16.66
C LEU A 242 6.24 27.34 17.38
N ILE A 243 6.53 27.28 18.68
CA ILE A 243 7.02 28.41 19.49
C ILE A 243 8.28 29.01 18.86
N ARG A 244 9.26 28.19 18.53
CA ARG A 244 10.52 28.64 17.89
C ARG A 244 10.28 29.27 16.51
N ALA A 245 9.35 28.73 15.74
CA ALA A 245 9.01 29.26 14.43
C ALA A 245 8.32 30.62 14.54
N TYR A 246 7.36 30.78 15.47
CA TYR A 246 6.68 32.04 15.74
C TYR A 246 7.64 33.11 16.27
N ASP A 247 8.57 32.77 17.15
CA ASP A 247 9.67 33.66 17.59
C ASP A 247 10.45 34.23 16.39
N LYS A 248 10.85 33.36 15.44
CA LYS A 248 11.58 33.77 14.22
C LYS A 248 10.75 34.60 13.25
N LEU A 249 9.44 34.46 13.28
CA LEU A 249 8.49 35.22 12.45
C LEU A 249 8.07 36.56 13.11
N GLY A 250 8.39 36.77 14.40
CA GLY A 250 7.95 37.91 15.14
C GLY A 250 6.45 37.89 15.50
N LEU A 251 5.85 36.72 15.54
CA LEU A 251 4.44 36.47 15.86
C LEU A 251 4.29 36.23 17.37
N GLU A 252 4.32 37.33 18.12
CA GLU A 252 4.43 37.31 19.60
C GLU A 252 3.19 36.72 20.28
N GLN A 253 1.99 37.06 19.79
CA GLN A 253 0.74 36.54 20.37
C GLN A 253 0.63 35.03 20.17
N GLU A 254 0.86 34.57 18.95
CA GLU A 254 0.79 33.14 18.59
C GLU A 254 1.87 32.32 19.33
N ARG A 255 3.03 32.93 19.59
CA ARG A 255 4.08 32.32 20.40
C ARG A 255 3.63 32.12 21.85
N GLN A 256 3.02 33.14 22.47
CA GLN A 256 2.50 33.08 23.86
C GLN A 256 1.38 32.04 23.97
N ASP A 257 0.42 32.03 23.04
CA ASP A 257 -0.65 31.04 22.99
C ASP A 257 -0.10 29.60 22.93
N ALA A 258 0.93 29.35 22.08
CA ALA A 258 1.57 28.06 21.99
C ALA A 258 2.36 27.66 23.25
N GLU A 259 2.94 28.63 23.98
CA GLU A 259 3.60 28.40 25.27
C GLU A 259 2.60 28.00 26.36
N GLU A 260 1.44 28.65 26.40
CA GLU A 260 0.36 28.31 27.35
C GLU A 260 -0.15 26.88 27.09
N ILE A 261 -0.37 26.52 25.82
CA ILE A 261 -0.78 25.14 25.43
C ILE A 261 0.29 24.12 25.82
N LEU A 262 1.58 24.44 25.63
CA LEU A 262 2.68 23.56 26.00
C LEU A 262 2.70 23.30 27.51
N GLU A 263 2.51 24.35 28.32
CA GLU A 263 2.52 24.21 29.77
C GLU A 263 1.30 23.40 30.27
N ALA A 264 0.10 23.68 29.75
CA ALA A 264 -1.10 22.90 30.06
C ALA A 264 -0.92 21.40 29.66
N THR A 265 -0.33 21.12 28.49
CA THR A 265 -0.05 19.75 28.05
C THR A 265 0.92 19.03 28.98
N ARG A 266 1.94 19.71 29.49
CA ARG A 266 2.91 19.13 30.45
C ARG A 266 2.26 18.80 31.80
N GLN A 267 1.40 19.70 32.28
CA GLN A 267 0.68 19.50 33.55
C GLN A 267 -0.28 18.29 33.45
N ALA A 268 -1.02 18.18 32.35
CA ALA A 268 -1.89 17.03 32.10
C ALA A 268 -1.11 15.71 32.09
N ASN A 269 0.02 15.64 31.36
CA ASN A 269 0.85 14.44 31.31
C ASN A 269 1.51 14.07 32.65
N ALA A 270 1.75 15.05 33.53
CA ALA A 270 2.30 14.80 34.86
C ALA A 270 1.25 14.30 35.86
N GLY A 271 -0.03 14.57 35.62
CA GLY A 271 -1.14 14.08 36.44
C GLY A 271 -1.56 12.64 36.13
N ASP A 272 -1.22 12.14 34.95
CA ASP A 272 -1.58 10.78 34.49
C ASP A 272 -0.45 9.72 34.75
N SER A 273 0.67 10.12 35.34
CA SER A 273 1.82 9.27 35.68
C SER A 273 1.84 8.94 37.17
#